data_24fe7d5b07f023afd2020b40ba3beac3
#
_entry.id   24fe7d5b07f023afd2020b40ba3beac3
#
_cell.length_a   1.000
_cell.length_b   1.000
_cell.length_c   1.000
_cell.angle_alpha   90.00
_cell.angle_beta   90.00
_cell.angle_gamma   90.00
#
_symmetry.space_group_name_H-M   'P 1'
#
loop_
_entity.id
_entity.type
_entity.pdbx_description
1 polymer ?
#
loop_
_entity_poly.entity_id
_entity_poly.type
_entity_poly.pdbx_seq_one_letter_code
_entity_poly.pdbx_strand_id
1 'polypeptide(L)'
;MDLGRMLEKCVRDQWSIDDLDWELAPPTLPRDKEEAVVQAFLDMAGIELLAGALFEVQRQKTDDPTLKKVFATFVADEKRHAAVALRLSKHYDVHKYRTYVESEALTKFRPHFLTLVRDTSPEIANAYITAGELILDVALLRSLDDYVADEMSHRAMHLINRDESRHIAVDFHMTEHYCSDEYTAEIAKRPRPSVREIARMTKVLGTMMWFAKPFLQQVFLAPMDRTDPSGRRIHEAFKRIQLVLRKPTVARSPFSKLMIKMQELYNRPILGKLFGRVFLRILGAEDRAARILFTQDELKKTMSMSFDELAEEALSLKYN
;
A
#
# COMPACT_ATOMS: atom_id res chain seq x y z
N MET A 1 10.49 3.49 18.21
CA MET A 1 11.46 3.80 17.10
C MET A 1 12.28 5.03 17.41
N ASP A 2 13.56 5.05 17.04
CA ASP A 2 14.44 6.24 17.09
C ASP A 2 14.41 6.94 15.72
N LEU A 3 13.69 8.05 15.63
CA LEU A 3 13.51 8.82 14.37
C LEU A 3 14.81 9.47 13.88
N GLY A 4 15.76 9.81 14.79
CA GLY A 4 17.06 10.35 14.41
C GLY A 4 17.88 9.32 13.63
N ARG A 5 18.01 8.12 14.18
CA ARG A 5 18.68 6.99 13.50
C ARG A 5 17.97 6.59 12.21
N MET A 6 16.63 6.66 12.18
CA MET A 6 15.88 6.40 10.96
C MET A 6 16.22 7.42 9.87
N LEU A 7 16.24 8.72 10.21
CA LEU A 7 16.63 9.76 9.27
C LEU A 7 18.06 9.58 8.74
N GLU A 8 19.03 9.28 9.64
CA GLU A 8 20.41 8.98 9.23
C GLU A 8 20.46 7.82 8.23
N LYS A 9 19.69 6.75 8.48
CA LYS A 9 19.58 5.61 7.58
C LYS A 9 18.95 6.02 6.23
N CYS A 10 17.87 6.77 6.25
CA CYS A 10 17.22 7.26 5.04
C CYS A 10 18.16 8.10 4.16
N VAL A 11 18.96 8.97 4.77
CA VAL A 11 19.91 9.82 4.04
C VAL A 11 21.11 9.01 3.52
N ARG A 12 21.66 8.12 4.34
CA ARG A 12 22.84 7.30 3.97
C ARG A 12 22.53 6.33 2.83
N ASP A 13 21.35 5.72 2.84
CA ASP A 13 20.97 4.64 1.93
C ASP A 13 20.29 5.16 0.65
N GLN A 14 20.41 6.48 0.36
CA GLN A 14 19.95 7.04 -0.92
C GLN A 14 20.74 6.45 -2.09
N TRP A 15 20.09 6.29 -3.19
CA TRP A 15 20.64 5.76 -4.45
C TRP A 15 20.13 6.57 -5.65
N SER A 16 20.74 6.38 -6.79
CA SER A 16 20.39 7.03 -8.05
C SER A 16 19.86 6.00 -9.06
N ILE A 17 19.01 6.45 -9.98
CA ILE A 17 18.59 5.63 -11.13
C ILE A 17 19.80 5.16 -11.94
N ASP A 18 20.88 5.96 -11.96
CA ASP A 18 22.11 5.66 -12.70
C ASP A 18 23.00 4.64 -11.98
N ASP A 19 22.66 4.20 -10.76
CA ASP A 19 23.31 3.07 -10.09
C ASP A 19 22.87 1.72 -10.68
N LEU A 20 21.82 1.70 -11.53
CA LEU A 20 21.37 0.55 -12.28
C LEU A 20 22.06 0.51 -13.64
N ASP A 21 22.52 -0.68 -14.04
CA ASP A 21 23.21 -0.92 -15.31
C ASP A 21 22.20 -1.05 -16.46
N TRP A 22 21.82 0.08 -17.03
CA TRP A 22 20.85 0.15 -18.13
C TRP A 22 21.38 -0.35 -19.48
N GLU A 23 22.65 -0.74 -19.56
CA GLU A 23 23.23 -1.39 -20.73
C GLU A 23 22.99 -2.92 -20.77
N LEU A 24 22.49 -3.47 -19.66
CA LEU A 24 22.04 -4.88 -19.64
C LEU A 24 20.95 -5.08 -20.69
N ALA A 25 21.13 -6.09 -21.54
CA ALA A 25 20.12 -6.42 -22.54
C ALA A 25 18.88 -7.02 -21.86
N PRO A 26 17.67 -6.56 -22.18
CA PRO A 26 16.46 -7.18 -21.65
C PRO A 26 16.29 -8.60 -22.18
N PRO A 27 15.68 -9.52 -21.41
CA PRO A 27 15.40 -10.86 -21.87
C PRO A 27 14.38 -10.85 -23.01
N THR A 28 14.49 -11.80 -23.93
CA THR A 28 13.43 -12.01 -24.93
C THR A 28 12.24 -12.68 -24.25
N LEU A 29 11.16 -11.93 -24.06
CA LEU A 29 9.93 -12.43 -23.47
C LEU A 29 8.91 -12.84 -24.53
N PRO A 30 8.08 -13.87 -24.31
CA PRO A 30 6.89 -14.11 -25.10
C PRO A 30 6.00 -12.84 -25.11
N ARG A 31 5.26 -12.64 -26.20
CA ARG A 31 4.48 -11.41 -26.43
C ARG A 31 3.55 -11.06 -25.27
N ASP A 32 2.78 -12.03 -24.81
CA ASP A 32 1.82 -11.84 -23.70
C ASP A 32 2.51 -11.49 -22.38
N LYS A 33 3.70 -12.05 -22.16
CA LYS A 33 4.54 -11.74 -20.99
C LYS A 33 5.16 -10.34 -21.11
N GLU A 34 5.72 -9.98 -22.27
CA GLU A 34 6.27 -8.64 -22.51
C GLU A 34 5.19 -7.56 -22.32
N GLU A 35 4.03 -7.72 -22.97
CA GLU A 35 2.93 -6.78 -22.83
C GLU A 35 2.47 -6.63 -21.36
N ALA A 36 2.45 -7.70 -20.59
CA ALA A 36 2.08 -7.69 -19.18
C ALA A 36 3.12 -6.97 -18.30
N VAL A 37 4.40 -7.24 -18.52
CA VAL A 37 5.52 -6.66 -17.77
C VAL A 37 5.60 -5.15 -18.02
N VAL A 38 5.52 -4.73 -19.28
CA VAL A 38 5.56 -3.31 -19.66
C VAL A 38 4.40 -2.53 -19.02
N GLN A 39 3.18 -3.09 -19.10
CA GLN A 39 2.01 -2.46 -18.50
C GLN A 39 2.12 -2.42 -16.95
N ALA A 40 2.60 -3.49 -16.33
CA ALA A 40 2.74 -3.55 -14.87
C ALA A 40 3.72 -2.48 -14.35
N PHE A 41 4.89 -2.32 -14.98
CA PHE A 41 5.84 -1.27 -14.59
C PHE A 41 5.31 0.14 -14.87
N LEU A 42 4.56 0.33 -15.94
CA LEU A 42 3.96 1.63 -16.23
C LEU A 42 2.90 2.00 -15.16
N ASP A 43 2.04 1.07 -14.79
CA ASP A 43 1.04 1.29 -13.74
C ASP A 43 1.67 1.43 -12.35
N MET A 44 2.73 0.65 -12.07
CA MET A 44 3.53 0.79 -10.84
C MET A 44 4.04 2.22 -10.68
N ALA A 45 4.60 2.83 -11.73
CA ALA A 45 5.04 4.23 -11.66
C ALA A 45 3.94 5.19 -11.21
N GLY A 46 2.71 4.95 -11.65
CA GLY A 46 1.55 5.73 -11.22
C GLY A 46 1.14 5.47 -9.77
N ILE A 47 1.30 4.24 -9.27
CA ILE A 47 1.05 3.86 -7.87
C ILE A 47 2.05 4.56 -6.94
N GLU A 48 3.35 4.52 -7.26
CA GLU A 48 4.41 5.17 -6.48
C GLU A 48 4.15 6.69 -6.32
N LEU A 49 3.66 7.34 -7.37
CA LEU A 49 3.27 8.75 -7.28
C LEU A 49 2.08 8.99 -6.35
N LEU A 50 1.18 8.01 -6.18
CA LEU A 50 0.09 8.09 -5.19
C LEU A 50 0.61 7.89 -3.77
N ALA A 51 1.55 6.97 -3.55
CA ALA A 51 2.23 6.77 -2.27
C ALA A 51 3.00 8.02 -1.86
N GLY A 52 3.77 8.61 -2.78
CA GLY A 52 4.47 9.89 -2.56
C GLY A 52 3.54 11.03 -2.17
N ALA A 53 2.31 11.09 -2.70
CA ALA A 53 1.31 12.08 -2.30
C ALA A 53 0.80 11.86 -0.86
N LEU A 54 0.68 10.61 -0.41
CA LEU A 54 0.34 10.29 0.98
C LEU A 54 1.44 10.73 1.95
N PHE A 55 2.70 10.40 1.66
CA PHE A 55 3.84 10.85 2.47
C PHE A 55 3.98 12.37 2.51
N GLU A 56 3.69 13.06 1.40
CA GLU A 56 3.68 14.52 1.38
C GLU A 56 2.61 15.10 2.31
N VAL A 57 1.42 14.51 2.37
CA VAL A 57 0.38 14.93 3.32
C VAL A 57 0.79 14.65 4.76
N GLN A 58 1.41 13.50 5.04
CA GLN A 58 1.97 13.20 6.36
C GLN A 58 3.05 14.23 6.75
N ARG A 59 3.96 14.56 5.82
CA ARG A 59 4.99 15.57 6.01
C ARG A 59 4.43 16.95 6.35
N GLN A 60 3.33 17.34 5.70
CA GLN A 60 2.70 18.64 5.93
C GLN A 60 1.95 18.71 7.27
N LYS A 61 1.40 17.59 7.73
CA LYS A 61 0.53 17.53 8.90
C LYS A 61 1.24 17.16 10.21
N THR A 62 2.47 16.67 10.17
CA THR A 62 3.25 16.43 11.38
C THR A 62 3.92 17.71 11.88
N ASP A 63 4.02 17.89 13.20
CA ASP A 63 4.75 18.98 13.82
C ASP A 63 6.19 18.59 14.19
N ASP A 64 6.51 17.28 14.22
CA ASP A 64 7.85 16.79 14.51
C ASP A 64 8.83 17.12 13.38
N PRO A 65 9.91 17.90 13.64
CA PRO A 65 10.84 18.33 12.60
C PRO A 65 11.69 17.19 12.03
N THR A 66 11.95 16.14 12.82
CA THR A 66 12.70 14.95 12.37
C THR A 66 11.83 14.11 11.46
N LEU A 67 10.57 13.87 11.86
CA LEU A 67 9.61 13.13 11.07
C LEU A 67 9.28 13.84 9.75
N LYS A 68 9.22 15.19 9.74
CA LYS A 68 9.13 15.97 8.48
C LYS A 68 10.25 15.66 7.51
N LYS A 69 11.48 15.52 8.01
CA LYS A 69 12.64 15.17 7.18
C LYS A 69 12.58 13.71 6.71
N VAL A 70 12.15 12.79 7.57
CA VAL A 70 11.95 11.38 7.20
C VAL A 70 10.93 11.27 6.06
N PHE A 71 9.75 11.88 6.20
CA PHE A 71 8.76 11.88 5.12
C PHE A 71 9.23 12.61 3.85
N ALA A 72 10.11 13.61 3.97
CA ALA A 72 10.70 14.24 2.79
C ALA A 72 11.61 13.27 2.02
N THR A 73 12.35 12.38 2.71
CA THR A 73 13.13 11.33 2.04
C THR A 73 12.21 10.31 1.38
N PHE A 74 11.11 9.91 2.00
CA PHE A 74 10.12 9.00 1.41
C PHE A 74 9.48 9.56 0.14
N VAL A 75 9.07 10.84 0.16
CA VAL A 75 8.59 11.51 -1.06
C VAL A 75 9.63 11.50 -2.18
N ALA A 76 10.92 11.61 -1.86
CA ALA A 76 11.99 11.50 -2.85
C ALA A 76 12.19 10.06 -3.33
N ASP A 77 12.08 9.08 -2.43
CA ASP A 77 12.15 7.65 -2.73
C ASP A 77 11.04 7.26 -3.72
N GLU A 78 9.77 7.63 -3.45
CA GLU A 78 8.63 7.34 -4.31
C GLU A 78 8.76 7.93 -5.72
N LYS A 79 9.28 9.14 -5.83
CA LYS A 79 9.57 9.74 -7.14
C LYS A 79 10.65 8.98 -7.90
N ARG A 80 11.65 8.47 -7.20
CA ARG A 80 12.71 7.65 -7.76
C ARG A 80 12.18 6.30 -8.20
N HIS A 81 11.36 5.63 -7.37
CA HIS A 81 10.68 4.38 -7.70
C HIS A 81 9.82 4.53 -8.95
N ALA A 82 9.01 5.58 -9.02
CA ALA A 82 8.22 5.89 -10.20
C ALA A 82 9.07 6.07 -11.47
N ALA A 83 10.18 6.80 -11.35
CA ALA A 83 11.08 7.04 -12.48
C ALA A 83 11.80 5.75 -12.94
N VAL A 84 12.21 4.88 -12.01
CA VAL A 84 12.76 3.55 -12.30
C VAL A 84 11.72 2.67 -12.96
N ALA A 85 10.51 2.61 -12.44
CA ALA A 85 9.42 1.83 -13.03
C ALA A 85 9.11 2.27 -14.46
N LEU A 86 9.08 3.59 -14.74
CA LEU A 86 8.95 4.12 -16.11
C LEU A 86 10.13 3.73 -17.00
N ARG A 87 11.33 3.66 -16.48
CA ARG A 87 12.50 3.26 -17.26
C ARG A 87 12.51 1.76 -17.51
N LEU A 88 12.10 0.94 -16.53
CA LEU A 88 11.90 -0.50 -16.68
C LEU A 88 10.82 -0.82 -17.71
N SER A 89 9.69 -0.10 -17.72
CA SER A 89 8.66 -0.30 -18.75
C SER A 89 9.21 -0.10 -20.16
N LYS A 90 10.09 0.91 -20.37
CA LYS A 90 10.76 1.15 -21.65
C LYS A 90 11.84 0.11 -21.96
N HIS A 91 12.55 -0.36 -20.94
CA HIS A 91 13.61 -1.38 -21.08
C HIS A 91 13.04 -2.71 -21.56
N TYR A 92 11.87 -3.11 -21.05
CA TYR A 92 11.20 -4.35 -21.44
C TYR A 92 10.31 -4.25 -22.68
N ASP A 93 10.04 -3.04 -23.20
CA ASP A 93 9.27 -2.82 -24.45
C ASP A 93 10.16 -3.02 -25.70
N VAL A 94 10.69 -4.24 -25.86
CA VAL A 94 11.66 -4.60 -26.90
C VAL A 94 11.00 -4.58 -28.28
N HIS A 95 9.84 -5.25 -28.41
CA HIS A 95 9.18 -5.45 -29.69
C HIS A 95 8.16 -4.36 -30.02
N LYS A 96 7.84 -3.48 -29.07
CA LYS A 96 6.89 -2.34 -29.26
C LYS A 96 5.56 -2.79 -29.87
N TYR A 97 4.99 -3.88 -29.34
CA TYR A 97 3.76 -4.48 -29.86
C TYR A 97 2.57 -3.54 -29.90
N ARG A 98 2.54 -2.53 -29.00
CA ARG A 98 1.51 -1.49 -28.93
C ARG A 98 2.05 -0.24 -28.23
N THR A 99 1.29 0.86 -28.31
CA THR A 99 1.54 2.01 -27.42
C THR A 99 0.95 1.72 -26.04
N TYR A 100 1.75 1.90 -25.00
CA TYR A 100 1.33 1.71 -23.62
C TYR A 100 0.99 3.06 -22.99
N VAL A 101 -0.09 3.07 -22.25
CA VAL A 101 -0.55 4.19 -21.42
C VAL A 101 -0.95 3.64 -20.06
N GLU A 102 -0.94 4.49 -19.03
CA GLU A 102 -1.47 4.10 -17.72
C GLU A 102 -2.88 3.51 -17.84
N SER A 103 -3.18 2.52 -17.04
CA SER A 103 -4.50 1.90 -17.00
C SER A 103 -5.59 2.93 -16.74
N GLU A 104 -6.68 2.84 -17.48
CA GLU A 104 -7.83 3.74 -17.35
C GLU A 104 -8.37 3.79 -15.92
N ALA A 105 -8.32 2.64 -15.22
CA ALA A 105 -8.72 2.52 -13.83
C ALA A 105 -7.85 3.38 -12.90
N LEU A 106 -6.54 3.39 -13.09
CA LEU A 106 -5.59 4.23 -12.33
C LEU A 106 -5.81 5.72 -12.64
N THR A 107 -5.93 6.07 -13.90
CA THR A 107 -6.16 7.46 -14.35
C THR A 107 -7.46 8.02 -13.76
N LYS A 108 -8.53 7.23 -13.73
CA LYS A 108 -9.81 7.63 -13.14
C LYS A 108 -9.78 7.68 -11.61
N PHE A 109 -9.06 6.77 -10.97
CA PHE A 109 -8.96 6.71 -9.50
C PHE A 109 -8.16 7.87 -8.92
N ARG A 110 -7.02 8.22 -9.54
CA ARG A 110 -6.05 9.20 -9.05
C ARG A 110 -6.66 10.53 -8.55
N PRO A 111 -7.48 11.27 -9.30
CA PRO A 111 -7.99 12.57 -8.85
C PRO A 111 -8.88 12.47 -7.62
N HIS A 112 -9.63 11.39 -7.47
CA HIS A 112 -10.52 11.15 -6.32
C HIS A 112 -9.71 10.76 -5.09
N PHE A 113 -8.68 9.93 -5.27
CA PHE A 113 -7.76 9.57 -4.22
C PHE A 113 -6.99 10.78 -3.70
N LEU A 114 -6.39 11.59 -4.56
CA LEU A 114 -5.68 12.81 -4.17
C LEU A 114 -6.58 13.84 -3.48
N THR A 115 -7.86 13.89 -3.84
CA THR A 115 -8.84 14.73 -3.15
C THR A 115 -9.10 14.21 -1.74
N LEU A 116 -9.29 12.89 -1.59
CA LEU A 116 -9.47 12.27 -0.27
C LEU A 116 -8.25 12.52 0.61
N VAL A 117 -7.05 12.27 0.10
CA VAL A 117 -5.79 12.39 0.85
C VAL A 117 -5.57 13.81 1.39
N ARG A 118 -5.86 14.84 0.60
CA ARG A 118 -5.77 16.24 1.05
C ARG A 118 -6.75 16.59 2.16
N ASP A 119 -7.95 16.05 2.07
CA ASP A 119 -9.05 16.38 2.98
C ASP A 119 -9.10 15.46 4.21
N THR A 120 -8.35 14.36 4.21
CA THR A 120 -8.37 13.36 5.29
C THR A 120 -7.47 13.74 6.45
N SER A 121 -7.69 13.12 7.60
CA SER A 121 -6.81 13.25 8.76
C SER A 121 -5.54 12.40 8.60
N PRO A 122 -4.43 12.74 9.30
CA PRO A 122 -3.17 12.01 9.17
C PRO A 122 -3.29 10.53 9.57
N GLU A 123 -4.11 10.20 10.57
CA GLU A 123 -4.33 8.80 10.98
C GLU A 123 -5.03 7.96 9.91
N ILE A 124 -5.95 8.54 9.15
CA ILE A 124 -6.60 7.86 8.03
C ILE A 124 -5.63 7.74 6.85
N ALA A 125 -4.87 8.80 6.56
CA ALA A 125 -3.84 8.76 5.52
C ALA A 125 -2.80 7.65 5.82
N ASN A 126 -2.35 7.54 7.08
CA ASN A 126 -1.43 6.48 7.51
C ASN A 126 -2.03 5.08 7.34
N ALA A 127 -3.30 4.88 7.68
CA ALA A 127 -3.95 3.58 7.48
C ALA A 127 -3.99 3.15 6.00
N TYR A 128 -4.21 4.12 5.10
CA TYR A 128 -4.20 3.85 3.64
C TYR A 128 -2.80 3.55 3.13
N ILE A 129 -1.77 4.30 3.57
CA ILE A 129 -0.41 4.06 3.11
C ILE A 129 0.12 2.74 3.66
N THR A 130 -0.04 2.46 4.95
CA THR A 130 0.36 1.18 5.56
C THR A 130 -0.25 -0.03 4.83
N ALA A 131 -1.54 0.06 4.46
CA ALA A 131 -2.19 -1.00 3.70
C ALA A 131 -1.67 -1.08 2.26
N GLY A 132 -1.40 0.05 1.62
CA GLY A 132 -0.82 0.15 0.28
C GLY A 132 0.58 -0.47 0.21
N GLU A 133 1.46 -0.06 1.13
CA GLU A 133 2.82 -0.59 1.26
C GLU A 133 2.85 -2.10 1.49
N LEU A 134 1.99 -2.62 2.36
CA LEU A 134 1.91 -4.06 2.58
C LEU A 134 1.47 -4.82 1.31
N ILE A 135 0.56 -4.27 0.51
CA ILE A 135 0.12 -4.91 -0.74
C ILE A 135 1.19 -4.76 -1.82
N LEU A 136 1.74 -3.56 -1.99
CA LEU A 136 2.74 -3.27 -3.00
C LEU A 136 3.99 -4.12 -2.77
N ASP A 137 4.54 -4.04 -1.59
CA ASP A 137 5.85 -4.53 -1.25
C ASP A 137 5.87 -6.06 -0.94
N VAL A 138 4.95 -6.55 -0.12
CA VAL A 138 4.89 -8.00 0.20
C VAL A 138 4.38 -8.82 -0.99
N ALA A 139 3.50 -8.25 -1.83
CA ALA A 139 2.88 -9.00 -2.91
C ALA A 139 3.34 -8.57 -4.31
N LEU A 140 3.10 -7.32 -4.72
CA LEU A 140 3.25 -6.94 -6.12
C LEU A 140 4.72 -6.92 -6.59
N LEU A 141 5.61 -6.23 -5.86
CA LEU A 141 7.02 -6.08 -6.24
C LEU A 141 7.71 -7.44 -6.36
N ARG A 142 7.50 -8.31 -5.38
CA ARG A 142 8.07 -9.66 -5.38
C ARG A 142 7.51 -10.54 -6.49
N SER A 143 6.18 -10.47 -6.72
CA SER A 143 5.56 -11.25 -7.78
C SER A 143 6.04 -10.80 -9.15
N LEU A 144 6.24 -9.50 -9.35
CA LEU A 144 6.74 -8.95 -10.60
C LEU A 144 8.20 -9.32 -10.85
N ASP A 145 9.06 -9.22 -9.81
CA ASP A 145 10.48 -9.61 -9.91
C ASP A 145 10.63 -11.08 -10.29
N ASP A 146 9.96 -11.98 -9.60
CA ASP A 146 9.99 -13.42 -9.93
C ASP A 146 9.39 -13.72 -11.30
N TYR A 147 8.42 -12.93 -11.75
CA TYR A 147 7.80 -13.11 -13.07
C TYR A 147 8.72 -12.69 -14.21
N VAL A 148 9.41 -11.57 -14.06
CA VAL A 148 10.43 -11.10 -15.03
C VAL A 148 11.64 -12.01 -14.97
N ALA A 149 12.16 -12.28 -13.79
CA ALA A 149 13.25 -13.21 -13.49
C ALA A 149 14.56 -12.88 -14.22
N ASP A 150 14.96 -11.61 -14.23
CA ASP A 150 16.22 -11.17 -14.81
C ASP A 150 17.03 -10.28 -13.85
N GLU A 151 18.30 -10.02 -14.22
CA GLU A 151 19.23 -9.28 -13.36
C GLU A 151 18.82 -7.81 -13.17
N MET A 152 18.28 -7.15 -14.20
CA MET A 152 17.87 -5.76 -14.13
C MET A 152 16.67 -5.59 -13.18
N SER A 153 15.62 -6.41 -13.35
CA SER A 153 14.46 -6.42 -12.45
C SER A 153 14.91 -6.69 -11.03
N HIS A 154 15.73 -7.73 -10.82
CA HIS A 154 16.20 -8.10 -9.49
C HIS A 154 16.95 -6.96 -8.78
N ARG A 155 17.89 -6.30 -9.48
CA ARG A 155 18.62 -5.15 -8.91
C ARG A 155 17.71 -3.99 -8.58
N ALA A 156 16.82 -3.63 -9.50
CA ALA A 156 15.88 -2.52 -9.31
C ALA A 156 14.93 -2.80 -8.12
N MET A 157 14.31 -3.99 -8.10
CA MET A 157 13.41 -4.39 -7.02
C MET A 157 14.12 -4.51 -5.68
N HIS A 158 15.38 -4.95 -5.64
CA HIS A 158 16.18 -4.98 -4.43
C HIS A 158 16.37 -3.58 -3.81
N LEU A 159 16.70 -2.57 -4.63
CA LEU A 159 16.88 -1.19 -4.17
C LEU A 159 15.55 -0.57 -3.68
N ILE A 160 14.47 -0.77 -4.44
CA ILE A 160 13.13 -0.32 -4.06
C ILE A 160 12.72 -0.99 -2.74
N ASN A 161 12.78 -2.31 -2.63
CA ASN A 161 12.43 -3.06 -1.42
C ASN A 161 13.21 -2.61 -0.18
N ARG A 162 14.47 -2.18 -0.34
CA ARG A 162 15.26 -1.63 0.75
C ARG A 162 14.69 -0.30 1.25
N ASP A 163 14.23 0.55 0.36
CA ASP A 163 13.57 1.81 0.69
C ASP A 163 12.21 1.54 1.37
N GLU A 164 11.37 0.67 0.78
CA GLU A 164 10.07 0.26 1.30
C GLU A 164 10.14 -0.34 2.72
N SER A 165 11.26 -0.99 3.05
CA SER A 165 11.48 -1.50 4.41
C SER A 165 11.51 -0.39 5.45
N ARG A 166 11.99 0.82 5.09
CA ARG A 166 11.96 1.99 5.96
C ARG A 166 10.58 2.61 6.04
N HIS A 167 9.86 2.64 4.91
CA HIS A 167 8.48 3.13 4.83
C HIS A 167 7.59 2.31 5.76
N ILE A 168 7.58 1.00 5.63
CA ILE A 168 6.80 0.09 6.48
C ILE A 168 7.15 0.28 7.97
N ALA A 169 8.43 0.38 8.32
CA ALA A 169 8.84 0.55 9.71
C ALA A 169 8.28 1.85 10.32
N VAL A 170 8.33 2.96 9.57
CA VAL A 170 7.77 4.24 10.02
C VAL A 170 6.24 4.21 10.03
N ASP A 171 5.60 3.59 9.08
CA ASP A 171 4.14 3.47 9.02
C ASP A 171 3.57 2.71 10.21
N PHE A 172 4.23 1.62 10.63
CA PHE A 172 3.84 0.89 11.84
C PHE A 172 4.06 1.74 13.10
N HIS A 173 5.17 2.49 13.18
CA HIS A 173 5.42 3.43 14.27
C HIS A 173 4.34 4.53 14.32
N MET A 174 3.96 5.08 13.18
CA MET A 174 2.89 6.08 13.10
C MET A 174 1.52 5.48 13.42
N THR A 175 1.27 4.23 13.05
CA THR A 175 0.05 3.51 13.46
C THR A 175 -0.03 3.40 14.98
N GLU A 176 1.07 3.07 15.66
CA GLU A 176 1.14 3.07 17.12
C GLU A 176 0.84 4.45 17.70
N HIS A 177 1.51 5.49 17.19
CA HIS A 177 1.32 6.88 17.60
C HIS A 177 -0.15 7.33 17.45
N TYR A 178 -0.75 7.14 16.28
CA TYR A 178 -2.14 7.57 16.02
C TYR A 178 -3.19 6.77 16.79
N CYS A 179 -2.84 5.59 17.29
CA CYS A 179 -3.70 4.77 18.13
C CYS A 179 -3.40 4.90 19.63
N SER A 180 -2.48 5.77 20.03
CA SER A 180 -2.15 6.03 21.42
C SER A 180 -3.27 6.75 22.17
N ASP A 181 -3.29 6.59 23.50
CA ASP A 181 -4.27 7.28 24.34
C ASP A 181 -4.02 8.81 24.34
N GLU A 182 -2.76 9.24 24.24
CA GLU A 182 -2.36 10.64 24.13
C GLU A 182 -2.91 11.30 22.88
N TYR A 183 -2.72 10.69 21.71
CA TYR A 183 -3.23 11.19 20.44
C TYR A 183 -4.76 11.20 20.41
N THR A 184 -5.40 10.15 20.95
CA THR A 184 -6.86 10.07 21.07
C THR A 184 -7.40 11.19 21.94
N ALA A 185 -6.74 11.51 23.06
CA ALA A 185 -7.12 12.64 23.93
C ALA A 185 -6.93 14.00 23.25
N GLU A 186 -5.92 14.14 22.40
CA GLU A 186 -5.70 15.35 21.59
C GLU A 186 -6.82 15.55 20.56
N ILE A 187 -7.16 14.48 19.80
CA ILE A 187 -8.27 14.54 18.83
C ILE A 187 -9.60 14.88 19.51
N ALA A 188 -9.84 14.34 20.69
CA ALA A 188 -11.08 14.62 21.42
C ALA A 188 -11.28 16.11 21.77
N LYS A 189 -10.20 16.91 21.80
CA LYS A 189 -10.25 18.37 22.02
C LYS A 189 -10.57 19.15 20.74
N ARG A 190 -10.46 18.53 19.57
CA ARG A 190 -10.73 19.19 18.28
C ARG A 190 -12.25 19.49 18.15
N PRO A 191 -12.61 20.60 17.51
CA PRO A 191 -14.03 20.89 17.27
C PRO A 191 -14.66 19.76 16.42
N ARG A 192 -15.90 19.40 16.78
CA ARG A 192 -16.65 18.42 16.01
C ARG A 192 -16.93 18.94 14.60
N PRO A 193 -16.78 18.11 13.55
CA PRO A 193 -17.08 18.53 12.20
C PRO A 193 -18.56 18.89 12.07
N SER A 194 -18.85 19.95 11.33
CA SER A 194 -20.20 20.35 10.99
C SER A 194 -20.90 19.31 10.11
N VAL A 195 -22.23 19.31 10.08
CA VAL A 195 -23.03 18.43 9.21
C VAL A 195 -22.63 18.58 7.74
N ARG A 196 -22.28 19.79 7.31
CA ARG A 196 -21.83 20.08 5.94
C ARG A 196 -20.47 19.44 5.65
N GLU A 197 -19.54 19.47 6.58
CA GLU A 197 -18.23 18.80 6.46
C GLU A 197 -18.38 17.28 6.43
N ILE A 198 -19.23 16.71 7.30
CA ILE A 198 -19.53 15.27 7.29
C ILE A 198 -20.11 14.87 5.93
N ALA A 199 -21.09 15.61 5.40
CA ALA A 199 -21.69 15.32 4.10
C ALA A 199 -20.66 15.42 2.96
N ARG A 200 -19.77 16.42 2.99
CA ARG A 200 -18.67 16.57 2.05
C ARG A 200 -17.71 15.37 2.10
N MET A 201 -17.23 15.00 3.29
CA MET A 201 -16.33 13.87 3.49
C MET A 201 -16.96 12.54 3.06
N THR A 202 -18.24 12.33 3.39
CA THR A 202 -18.97 11.12 2.94
C THR A 202 -19.06 11.05 1.43
N LYS A 203 -19.32 12.18 0.75
CA LYS A 203 -19.33 12.24 -0.72
C LYS A 203 -17.95 11.93 -1.30
N VAL A 204 -16.89 12.55 -0.78
CA VAL A 204 -15.50 12.34 -1.24
C VAL A 204 -15.11 10.87 -1.07
N LEU A 205 -15.36 10.30 0.11
CA LEU A 205 -15.09 8.90 0.39
C LEU A 205 -15.89 7.96 -0.53
N GLY A 206 -17.20 8.19 -0.68
CA GLY A 206 -18.05 7.36 -1.54
C GLY A 206 -17.62 7.41 -3.01
N THR A 207 -17.21 8.60 -3.50
CA THR A 207 -16.69 8.73 -4.86
C THR A 207 -15.36 8.00 -5.02
N MET A 208 -14.44 8.16 -4.07
CA MET A 208 -13.16 7.45 -4.09
C MET A 208 -13.37 5.92 -4.08
N MET A 209 -14.26 5.40 -3.20
CA MET A 209 -14.58 3.97 -3.12
C MET A 209 -15.18 3.43 -4.43
N TRP A 210 -15.97 4.23 -5.14
CA TRP A 210 -16.51 3.83 -6.44
C TRP A 210 -15.42 3.55 -7.48
N PHE A 211 -14.37 4.38 -7.50
CA PHE A 211 -13.24 4.22 -8.41
C PHE A 211 -12.14 3.30 -7.86
N ALA A 212 -12.09 3.07 -6.55
CA ALA A 212 -11.10 2.19 -5.92
C ALA A 212 -11.26 0.73 -6.36
N LYS A 213 -12.50 0.25 -6.56
CA LYS A 213 -12.74 -1.13 -6.95
C LYS A 213 -12.12 -1.51 -8.31
N PRO A 214 -12.43 -0.81 -9.43
CA PRO A 214 -11.79 -1.12 -10.71
C PRO A 214 -10.27 -0.92 -10.65
N PHE A 215 -9.77 0.08 -9.90
CA PHE A 215 -8.36 0.28 -9.68
C PHE A 215 -7.71 -0.94 -9.00
N LEU A 216 -8.22 -1.40 -7.86
CA LEU A 216 -7.71 -2.58 -7.17
C LEU A 216 -7.75 -3.83 -8.07
N GLN A 217 -8.85 -4.04 -8.79
CA GLN A 217 -9.01 -5.21 -9.64
C GLN A 217 -8.05 -5.22 -10.83
N GLN A 218 -7.91 -4.10 -11.54
CA GLN A 218 -7.18 -4.05 -12.81
C GLN A 218 -5.68 -3.75 -12.62
N VAL A 219 -5.32 -2.98 -11.59
CA VAL A 219 -3.95 -2.49 -11.41
C VAL A 219 -3.17 -3.35 -10.41
N PHE A 220 -3.85 -3.94 -9.41
CA PHE A 220 -3.18 -4.81 -8.43
C PHE A 220 -3.51 -6.29 -8.63
N LEU A 221 -4.78 -6.64 -8.54
CA LEU A 221 -5.16 -8.06 -8.42
C LEU A 221 -4.99 -8.84 -9.73
N ALA A 222 -5.39 -8.28 -10.86
CA ALA A 222 -5.23 -8.95 -12.15
C ALA A 222 -3.76 -9.14 -12.57
N PRO A 223 -2.84 -8.16 -12.39
CA PRO A 223 -1.40 -8.42 -12.54
C PRO A 223 -0.89 -9.49 -11.59
N MET A 224 -1.25 -9.45 -10.30
CA MET A 224 -0.81 -10.45 -9.33
C MET A 224 -1.35 -11.85 -9.61
N ASP A 225 -2.60 -12.00 -10.06
CA ASP A 225 -3.14 -13.30 -10.48
C ASP A 225 -2.34 -13.92 -11.64
N ARG A 226 -1.69 -13.08 -12.45
CA ARG A 226 -0.79 -13.52 -13.55
C ARG A 226 0.62 -13.81 -13.07
N THR A 227 1.17 -12.97 -12.19
CA THR A 227 2.56 -13.06 -11.71
C THR A 227 2.72 -14.01 -10.51
N ASP A 228 1.67 -14.18 -9.69
CA ASP A 228 1.58 -15.16 -8.60
C ASP A 228 0.26 -15.94 -8.66
N PRO A 229 0.12 -16.92 -9.57
CA PRO A 229 -1.11 -17.73 -9.68
C PRO A 229 -1.49 -18.48 -8.40
N SER A 230 -0.54 -18.67 -7.46
CA SER A 230 -0.82 -19.29 -6.16
C SER A 230 -1.66 -18.38 -5.27
N GLY A 231 -1.61 -17.06 -5.48
CA GLY A 231 -2.24 -16.03 -4.66
C GLY A 231 -1.69 -15.97 -3.23
N ARG A 232 -0.56 -16.64 -2.94
CA ARG A 232 0.02 -16.75 -1.59
C ARG A 232 0.45 -15.39 -1.06
N ARG A 233 1.10 -14.57 -1.89
CA ARG A 233 1.63 -13.27 -1.46
C ARG A 233 0.54 -12.27 -1.14
N ILE A 234 -0.46 -12.17 -2.01
CA ILE A 234 -1.60 -11.28 -1.75
C ILE A 234 -2.42 -11.75 -0.53
N HIS A 235 -2.52 -13.07 -0.30
CA HIS A 235 -3.12 -13.62 0.91
C HIS A 235 -2.36 -13.17 2.15
N GLU A 236 -1.03 -13.26 2.16
CA GLU A 236 -0.19 -12.79 3.26
C GLU A 236 -0.34 -11.29 3.52
N ALA A 237 -0.33 -10.46 2.47
CA ALA A 237 -0.52 -9.02 2.60
C ALA A 237 -1.87 -8.68 3.27
N PHE A 238 -2.98 -9.24 2.79
CA PHE A 238 -4.29 -9.02 3.39
C PHE A 238 -4.38 -9.58 4.83
N LYS A 239 -3.77 -10.73 5.09
CA LYS A 239 -3.71 -11.30 6.45
C LYS A 239 -3.02 -10.34 7.41
N ARG A 240 -1.89 -9.73 7.02
CA ARG A 240 -1.18 -8.74 7.83
C ARG A 240 -2.04 -7.51 8.14
N ILE A 241 -2.68 -6.95 7.13
CA ILE A 241 -3.62 -5.83 7.33
C ILE A 241 -4.71 -6.21 8.35
N GLN A 242 -5.30 -7.39 8.22
CA GLN A 242 -6.35 -7.86 9.13
C GLN A 242 -5.85 -8.04 10.57
N LEU A 243 -4.64 -8.54 10.75
CA LEU A 243 -4.02 -8.74 12.06
C LEU A 243 -3.71 -7.41 12.74
N VAL A 244 -3.12 -6.45 12.01
CA VAL A 244 -2.84 -5.09 12.52
C VAL A 244 -4.13 -4.40 12.96
N LEU A 245 -5.21 -4.47 12.17
CA LEU A 245 -6.50 -3.89 12.54
C LEU A 245 -7.06 -4.43 13.85
N ARG A 246 -6.66 -5.64 14.28
CA ARG A 246 -7.14 -6.29 15.50
C ARG A 246 -6.24 -6.07 16.72
N LYS A 247 -5.09 -5.38 16.58
CA LYS A 247 -4.32 -4.95 17.75
C LYS A 247 -5.23 -4.15 18.70
N PRO A 248 -5.17 -4.37 20.03
CA PRO A 248 -6.10 -3.73 20.98
C PRO A 248 -6.16 -2.22 20.85
N THR A 249 -5.02 -1.57 20.64
CA THR A 249 -4.94 -0.12 20.42
C THR A 249 -5.59 0.30 19.10
N VAL A 250 -5.30 -0.38 18.00
CA VAL A 250 -5.84 -0.09 16.66
C VAL A 250 -7.35 -0.38 16.59
N ALA A 251 -7.79 -1.49 17.17
CA ALA A 251 -9.19 -1.93 17.17
C ALA A 251 -10.14 -0.95 17.88
N ARG A 252 -9.61 -0.03 18.71
CA ARG A 252 -10.41 1.02 19.37
C ARG A 252 -10.88 2.10 18.40
N SER A 253 -10.17 2.32 17.29
CA SER A 253 -10.52 3.37 16.33
C SER A 253 -11.88 3.11 15.66
N PRO A 254 -12.67 4.14 15.35
CA PRO A 254 -13.96 3.98 14.66
C PRO A 254 -13.82 3.27 13.30
N PHE A 255 -12.76 3.57 12.58
CA PHE A 255 -12.46 2.95 11.29
C PHE A 255 -12.20 1.45 11.44
N SER A 256 -11.29 1.05 12.34
CA SER A 256 -10.99 -0.37 12.57
C SER A 256 -12.19 -1.15 13.08
N LYS A 257 -12.98 -0.57 13.99
CA LYS A 257 -14.24 -1.18 14.46
C LYS A 257 -15.21 -1.45 13.32
N LEU A 258 -15.35 -0.48 12.41
CA LEU A 258 -16.19 -0.66 11.22
C LEU A 258 -15.66 -1.81 10.37
N MET A 259 -14.39 -1.80 10.01
CA MET A 259 -13.77 -2.82 9.15
C MET A 259 -13.86 -4.22 9.78
N ILE A 260 -13.59 -4.35 11.08
CA ILE A 260 -13.70 -5.63 11.81
C ILE A 260 -15.15 -6.14 11.80
N LYS A 261 -16.13 -5.29 12.14
CA LYS A 261 -17.55 -5.65 12.13
C LYS A 261 -18.02 -6.09 10.74
N MET A 262 -17.56 -5.39 9.73
CA MET A 262 -17.88 -5.69 8.35
C MET A 262 -17.32 -7.05 7.93
N GLN A 263 -16.08 -7.34 8.29
CA GLN A 263 -15.47 -8.64 8.04
C GLN A 263 -16.17 -9.76 8.81
N GLU A 264 -16.50 -9.56 10.08
CA GLU A 264 -17.24 -10.52 10.88
C GLU A 264 -18.63 -10.82 10.29
N LEU A 265 -19.34 -9.77 9.85
CA LEU A 265 -20.66 -9.91 9.21
C LEU A 265 -20.56 -10.72 7.92
N TYR A 266 -19.53 -10.43 7.10
CA TYR A 266 -19.28 -11.16 5.85
C TYR A 266 -19.02 -12.67 6.10
N ASN A 267 -18.29 -13.00 7.15
CA ASN A 267 -17.92 -14.38 7.49
C ASN A 267 -19.02 -15.16 8.26
N ARG A 268 -20.16 -14.53 8.60
CA ARG A 268 -21.30 -15.24 9.19
C ARG A 268 -22.00 -16.14 8.15
N PRO A 269 -22.24 -17.43 8.44
CA PRO A 269 -22.72 -18.39 7.45
C PRO A 269 -24.01 -17.99 6.71
N ILE A 270 -24.96 -17.37 7.41
CA ILE A 270 -26.27 -16.98 6.85
C ILE A 270 -26.15 -15.59 6.22
N LEU A 271 -25.65 -14.59 6.96
CA LEU A 271 -25.60 -13.21 6.52
C LEU A 271 -24.61 -13.01 5.39
N GLY A 272 -23.46 -13.69 5.43
CA GLY A 272 -22.47 -13.65 4.35
C GLY A 272 -23.02 -14.19 3.03
N LYS A 273 -23.80 -15.26 3.07
CA LYS A 273 -24.44 -15.82 1.86
C LYS A 273 -25.53 -14.89 1.28
N LEU A 274 -26.34 -14.28 2.15
CA LEU A 274 -27.46 -13.43 1.73
C LEU A 274 -26.99 -12.04 1.27
N PHE A 275 -26.07 -11.43 2.00
CA PHE A 275 -25.68 -10.02 1.81
C PHE A 275 -24.24 -9.85 1.36
N GLY A 276 -23.40 -10.88 1.41
CA GLY A 276 -21.97 -10.77 1.14
C GLY A 276 -21.64 -10.14 -0.21
N ARG A 277 -22.32 -10.55 -1.29
CA ARG A 277 -22.10 -9.99 -2.63
C ARG A 277 -22.49 -8.51 -2.72
N VAL A 278 -23.61 -8.14 -2.08
CA VAL A 278 -24.06 -6.74 -2.04
C VAL A 278 -23.09 -5.91 -1.23
N PHE A 279 -22.63 -6.46 -0.13
CA PHE A 279 -21.69 -5.87 0.77
C PHE A 279 -20.31 -5.61 0.12
N LEU A 280 -19.73 -6.61 -0.56
CA LEU A 280 -18.50 -6.45 -1.33
C LEU A 280 -18.65 -5.41 -2.45
N ARG A 281 -19.84 -5.34 -3.06
CA ARG A 281 -20.11 -4.34 -4.09
C ARG A 281 -20.15 -2.92 -3.53
N ILE A 282 -20.77 -2.73 -2.37
CA ILE A 282 -20.86 -1.43 -1.68
C ILE A 282 -19.47 -0.96 -1.23
N LEU A 283 -18.66 -1.89 -0.69
CA LEU A 283 -17.33 -1.58 -0.16
C LEU A 283 -16.24 -1.47 -1.23
N GLY A 284 -16.54 -1.83 -2.46
CA GLY A 284 -15.50 -1.96 -3.48
C GLY A 284 -14.44 -3.02 -3.16
N ALA A 285 -14.73 -3.91 -2.18
CA ALA A 285 -13.82 -4.95 -1.73
C ALA A 285 -13.99 -6.24 -2.53
N GLU A 286 -12.96 -7.08 -2.51
CA GLU A 286 -12.99 -8.42 -3.05
C GLU A 286 -13.19 -9.49 -1.97
N ASP A 287 -13.68 -10.66 -2.37
CA ASP A 287 -13.93 -11.81 -1.50
C ASP A 287 -12.68 -12.18 -0.69
N ARG A 288 -11.52 -12.23 -1.35
CA ARG A 288 -10.24 -12.59 -0.70
C ARG A 288 -9.80 -11.58 0.38
N ALA A 289 -10.16 -10.32 0.26
CA ALA A 289 -9.86 -9.31 1.29
C ALA A 289 -10.87 -9.34 2.46
N ALA A 290 -12.10 -9.77 2.21
CA ALA A 290 -13.18 -9.80 3.19
C ALA A 290 -13.21 -11.08 4.05
N ARG A 291 -12.64 -12.20 3.57
CA ARG A 291 -12.52 -13.42 4.35
C ARG A 291 -11.58 -13.22 5.53
N ILE A 292 -11.81 -13.96 6.64
CA ILE A 292 -10.83 -14.06 7.71
C ILE A 292 -9.70 -14.96 7.24
N LEU A 293 -8.49 -14.41 7.19
CA LEU A 293 -7.31 -15.06 6.61
C LEU A 293 -6.30 -15.56 7.65
N PHE A 294 -6.51 -15.28 8.91
CA PHE A 294 -5.62 -15.64 10.01
C PHE A 294 -6.23 -16.69 10.93
N THR A 295 -5.38 -17.44 11.59
CA THR A 295 -5.74 -18.40 12.64
C THR A 295 -5.83 -17.72 14.01
N GLN A 296 -6.44 -18.40 15.00
CA GLN A 296 -6.49 -17.90 16.37
C GLN A 296 -5.08 -17.79 17.01
N ASP A 297 -4.15 -18.66 16.62
CA ASP A 297 -2.79 -18.62 17.15
C ASP A 297 -1.98 -17.47 16.55
N GLU A 298 -2.13 -17.18 15.25
CA GLU A 298 -1.56 -15.98 14.62
C GLU A 298 -2.12 -14.71 15.26
N LEU A 299 -3.43 -14.68 15.54
CA LEU A 299 -4.03 -13.56 16.23
C LEU A 299 -3.44 -13.36 17.63
N LYS A 300 -3.34 -14.42 18.43
CA LYS A 300 -2.73 -14.37 19.78
C LYS A 300 -1.28 -13.90 19.72
N LYS A 301 -0.49 -14.43 18.78
CA LYS A 301 0.88 -14.00 18.54
C LYS A 301 0.94 -12.52 18.25
N THR A 302 0.14 -12.03 17.28
CA THR A 302 0.06 -10.61 16.93
C THR A 302 -0.30 -9.73 18.11
N MET A 303 -1.22 -10.17 18.99
CA MET A 303 -1.62 -9.41 20.18
C MET A 303 -0.46 -9.19 21.17
N SER A 304 0.50 -10.12 21.26
CA SER A 304 1.67 -10.01 22.15
C SER A 304 2.84 -9.24 21.55
N MET A 305 2.89 -9.08 20.23
CA MET A 305 3.99 -8.39 19.54
C MET A 305 3.89 -6.87 19.70
N SER A 306 5.03 -6.18 19.76
CA SER A 306 5.12 -4.73 19.56
C SER A 306 4.87 -4.35 18.09
N PHE A 307 4.73 -3.05 17.80
CA PHE A 307 4.62 -2.59 16.40
C PHE A 307 5.95 -2.74 15.65
N ASP A 308 7.09 -2.57 16.34
CA ASP A 308 8.42 -2.81 15.75
C ASP A 308 8.58 -4.29 15.36
N GLU A 309 8.18 -5.24 16.22
CA GLU A 309 8.18 -6.69 15.89
C GLU A 309 7.23 -7.04 14.74
N LEU A 310 6.07 -6.37 14.64
CA LEU A 310 5.15 -6.57 13.51
C LEU A 310 5.74 -6.05 12.19
N ALA A 311 6.44 -4.91 12.23
CA ALA A 311 7.16 -4.39 11.08
C ALA A 311 8.27 -5.37 10.65
N GLU A 312 9.09 -5.87 11.58
CA GLU A 312 10.13 -6.86 11.30
C GLU A 312 9.56 -8.16 10.72
N GLU A 313 8.42 -8.63 11.26
CA GLU A 313 7.75 -9.81 10.72
C GLU A 313 7.22 -9.57 9.29
N ALA A 314 6.64 -8.40 9.00
CA ALA A 314 6.23 -8.03 7.64
C ALA A 314 7.43 -8.01 6.69
N LEU A 315 8.55 -7.44 7.13
CA LEU A 315 9.79 -7.38 6.36
C LEU A 315 10.42 -8.77 6.13
N SER A 316 10.34 -9.68 7.10
CA SER A 316 10.88 -11.04 6.96
C SER A 316 10.18 -11.85 5.86
N LEU A 317 8.92 -11.55 5.57
CA LEU A 317 8.15 -12.20 4.51
C LEU A 317 8.60 -11.81 3.11
N LYS A 318 9.27 -10.67 2.96
CA LYS A 318 9.82 -10.23 1.67
C LYS A 318 10.89 -11.16 1.13
N TYR A 319 11.57 -11.87 2.01
CA TYR A 319 12.75 -12.70 1.67
C TYR A 319 12.45 -14.20 1.72
N ASN A 320 11.23 -14.61 2.04
CA ASN A 320 10.72 -15.99 2.06
C ASN A 320 9.70 -16.22 0.94
#